data_d522a7f7af832d38831f25ae817af9df
#
_entry.id   d522a7f7af832d38831f25ae817af9df
#
_cell.length_a   1.000
_cell.length_b   1.000
_cell.length_c   1.000
_cell.angle_alpha   90.00
_cell.angle_beta   90.00
_cell.angle_gamma   90.00
#
_symmetry.space_group_name_H-M   'P 1'
#
loop_
_entity.id
_entity.type
_entity.pdbx_description
1 polymer ?
#
loop_
_entity_poly.entity_id
_entity_poly.type
_entity_poly.pdbx_seq_one_letter_code
_entity_poly.pdbx_strand_id
1 'polypeptide(L)'
;MRRPSISASIGSSRLQRGITCGQRGLIMLKALAHRETGGIVAAATTSLPEQLGGPRNWDYRFCWLRDATLTLYALLNSGFLEEAAAWRDWLLRAVAGSPVQMQIMYGIAGERRLTEYEVRWLRGYEDAAPVRIGNAAVDQLQLDVYGEVLDALYQARRMGLAPSEAAWNLERELVQHLEKIWDLPDEGLWEVRGGRRQFTHSKVMAWVALDRAVRSVEEFGLPGPAERWRGLREHIHQDVCRHGFDAELNSFVQSYGAKQLDASLLLLPLVGFLPADEPRIMGTVAAVEKYLLRDCFVARYNTESAVDGLPGDEGAFLACSFWLADNYILQGRYADARAMFERLLDLRNDLGLLAEEYDPRARRQVGNFPQAFSHVALINTAHNLTRAYGPAQHRAESEETAGSGALRPVR
;
A
#
# COMPACT_ATOMS: atom_id res chain seq x y z
N MET A 1 -42.56 16.26 23.81
CA MET A 1 -41.10 16.43 23.64
C MET A 1 -40.45 15.04 23.73
N ARG A 2 -40.05 14.48 22.60
CA ARG A 2 -39.31 13.18 22.59
C ARG A 2 -37.82 13.49 22.75
N ARG A 3 -37.19 12.91 23.77
CA ARG A 3 -35.73 12.97 23.94
C ARG A 3 -35.04 12.27 22.75
N PRO A 4 -34.01 12.83 22.14
CA PRO A 4 -33.25 12.12 21.13
C PRO A 4 -32.60 10.88 21.74
N SER A 5 -32.66 9.73 21.06
CA SER A 5 -32.10 8.48 21.55
C SER A 5 -30.59 8.57 21.70
N ILE A 6 -30.07 8.12 22.82
CA ILE A 6 -28.63 8.11 23.17
C ILE A 6 -27.77 7.43 22.07
N SER A 7 -28.34 6.52 21.27
CA SER A 7 -27.64 5.83 20.20
C SER A 7 -27.26 6.74 19.01
N ALA A 8 -28.08 7.76 18.69
CA ALA A 8 -27.79 8.69 17.60
C ALA A 8 -26.67 9.69 17.96
N SER A 9 -26.58 10.10 19.24
CA SER A 9 -25.53 11.01 19.71
C SER A 9 -24.15 10.33 19.82
N ILE A 10 -24.13 9.02 20.17
CA ILE A 10 -22.89 8.22 20.23
C ILE A 10 -22.33 7.98 18.82
N GLY A 11 -23.19 7.70 17.84
CA GLY A 11 -22.80 7.54 16.44
C GLY A 11 -22.15 8.80 15.84
N SER A 12 -22.74 9.98 16.09
CA SER A 12 -22.21 11.25 15.61
C SER A 12 -20.86 11.63 16.24
N SER A 13 -20.67 11.38 17.55
CA SER A 13 -19.42 11.67 18.26
C SER A 13 -18.26 10.75 17.84
N ARG A 14 -18.56 9.51 17.45
CA ARG A 14 -17.56 8.54 16.95
C ARG A 14 -17.15 8.83 15.50
N LEU A 15 -18.10 9.24 14.65
CA LEU A 15 -17.81 9.69 13.30
C LEU A 15 -16.94 10.95 13.32
N GLN A 16 -17.23 11.90 14.23
CA GLN A 16 -16.42 13.10 14.44
C GLN A 16 -14.98 12.74 14.89
N ARG A 17 -14.80 11.70 15.73
CA ARG A 17 -13.48 11.18 16.07
C ARG A 17 -12.73 10.63 14.85
N GLY A 18 -13.38 9.92 13.95
CA GLY A 18 -12.78 9.41 12.71
C GLY A 18 -12.27 10.55 11.82
N ILE A 19 -13.05 11.61 11.62
CA ILE A 19 -12.64 12.79 10.84
C ILE A 19 -11.45 13.50 11.48
N THR A 20 -11.47 13.73 12.79
CA THR A 20 -10.34 14.36 13.53
C THR A 20 -9.09 13.50 13.45
N CYS A 21 -9.23 12.17 13.41
CA CYS A 21 -8.12 11.24 13.28
C CYS A 21 -7.51 11.26 11.88
N GLY A 22 -8.33 11.33 10.84
CA GLY A 22 -7.87 11.54 9.47
C GLY A 22 -7.03 12.83 9.35
N GLN A 23 -7.47 13.93 9.96
CA GLN A 23 -6.72 15.19 9.97
C GLN A 23 -5.35 15.06 10.67
N ARG A 24 -5.26 14.37 11.81
CA ARG A 24 -3.97 14.11 12.48
C ARG A 24 -3.06 13.22 11.66
N GLY A 25 -3.61 12.18 11.03
CA GLY A 25 -2.88 11.34 10.10
C GLY A 25 -2.30 12.13 8.92
N LEU A 26 -3.06 13.07 8.35
CA LEU A 26 -2.58 13.96 7.28
C LEU A 26 -1.44 14.87 7.74
N ILE A 27 -1.53 15.44 8.95
CA ILE A 27 -0.43 16.23 9.54
C ILE A 27 0.82 15.37 9.65
N MET A 28 0.66 14.10 10.07
CA MET A 28 1.77 13.17 10.18
C MET A 28 2.39 12.84 8.82
N LEU A 29 1.59 12.56 7.80
CA LEU A 29 2.09 12.30 6.45
C LEU A 29 2.82 13.52 5.87
N LYS A 30 2.31 14.74 6.11
CA LYS A 30 3.02 15.98 5.74
C LYS A 30 4.34 16.16 6.50
N ALA A 31 4.42 15.72 7.75
CA ALA A 31 5.66 15.79 8.53
C ALA A 31 6.72 14.79 8.04
N LEU A 32 6.33 13.70 7.38
CA LEU A 32 7.24 12.74 6.74
C LEU A 32 7.67 13.19 5.32
N ALA A 33 6.99 14.17 4.73
CA ALA A 33 7.35 14.76 3.44
C ALA A 33 8.39 15.88 3.64
N HIS A 34 9.55 15.76 3.00
CA HIS A 34 10.61 16.75 3.08
C HIS A 34 10.37 17.89 2.08
N ARG A 35 10.13 19.09 2.59
CA ARG A 35 9.71 20.25 1.81
C ARG A 35 10.69 20.62 0.68
N GLU A 36 11.99 20.55 0.94
CA GLU A 36 13.01 21.03 -0.01
C GLU A 36 13.25 20.03 -1.14
N THR A 37 13.18 18.73 -0.86
CA THR A 37 13.46 17.69 -1.85
C THR A 37 12.21 17.08 -2.47
N GLY A 38 11.08 17.09 -1.78
CA GLY A 38 9.86 16.38 -2.17
C GLY A 38 9.86 14.88 -1.83
N GLY A 39 10.95 14.37 -1.23
CA GLY A 39 11.03 12.97 -0.77
C GLY A 39 10.10 12.72 0.42
N ILE A 40 9.56 11.51 0.51
CA ILE A 40 8.65 11.09 1.58
C ILE A 40 9.22 9.83 2.22
N VAL A 41 9.61 9.92 3.50
CA VAL A 41 10.17 8.78 4.23
C VAL A 41 9.07 7.87 4.79
N ALA A 42 9.36 6.56 4.88
CA ALA A 42 8.41 5.58 5.42
C ALA A 42 8.17 5.76 6.92
N ALA A 43 9.21 6.11 7.68
CA ALA A 43 9.11 6.50 9.08
C ALA A 43 10.26 7.44 9.47
N ALA A 44 10.10 8.16 10.59
CA ALA A 44 11.14 9.06 11.12
C ALA A 44 12.19 8.32 11.97
N THR A 45 12.08 7.00 12.14
CA THR A 45 12.88 6.19 13.06
C THR A 45 13.62 5.06 12.37
N THR A 46 14.61 4.51 13.06
CA THR A 46 15.28 3.28 12.72
C THR A 46 15.26 2.30 13.90
N SER A 47 15.20 1.02 13.56
CA SER A 47 15.48 -0.10 14.48
C SER A 47 14.57 -0.17 15.72
N LEU A 48 13.37 0.41 15.65
CA LEU A 48 12.33 0.06 16.61
C LEU A 48 11.81 -1.35 16.25
N PRO A 49 11.77 -2.29 17.22
CA PRO A 49 11.55 -3.69 16.91
C PRO A 49 10.10 -4.03 16.55
N GLU A 50 9.91 -4.89 15.55
CA GLU A 50 8.64 -5.56 15.26
C GLU A 50 8.30 -6.60 16.34
N GLN A 51 9.33 -7.18 16.95
CA GLN A 51 9.24 -8.07 18.10
C GLN A 51 10.17 -7.58 19.22
N LEU A 52 9.61 -7.35 20.41
CA LEU A 52 10.40 -6.90 21.58
C LEU A 52 11.48 -7.92 21.91
N GLY A 53 12.74 -7.42 22.02
CA GLY A 53 13.92 -8.26 22.20
C GLY A 53 14.32 -9.08 20.98
N GLY A 54 13.65 -8.93 19.84
CA GLY A 54 13.85 -9.69 18.61
C GLY A 54 14.82 -9.01 17.62
N PRO A 55 15.14 -9.72 16.51
CA PRO A 55 16.09 -9.27 15.51
C PRO A 55 15.47 -8.49 14.35
N ARG A 56 14.13 -8.35 14.28
CA ARG A 56 13.42 -7.67 13.21
C ARG A 56 13.40 -6.17 13.47
N ASN A 57 14.51 -5.50 13.12
CA ASN A 57 14.77 -4.08 13.42
C ASN A 57 15.33 -3.41 12.17
N TRP A 58 14.55 -2.54 11.50
CA TRP A 58 14.89 -2.01 10.18
C TRP A 58 15.04 -0.49 10.21
N ASP A 59 15.79 0.04 9.24
CA ASP A 59 15.91 1.49 9.04
C ASP A 59 14.86 1.96 8.03
N TYR A 60 13.88 2.74 8.47
CA TYR A 60 12.77 3.24 7.66
C TYR A 60 12.88 4.73 7.32
N ARG A 61 14.02 5.35 7.58
CA ARG A 61 14.27 6.77 7.26
C ARG A 61 14.54 7.03 5.78
N PHE A 62 14.09 6.13 4.91
CA PHE A 62 14.25 6.20 3.46
C PHE A 62 12.91 6.34 2.76
N CYS A 63 12.97 6.76 1.49
CA CYS A 63 11.81 6.95 0.63
C CYS A 63 11.57 5.69 -0.20
N TRP A 64 10.73 4.78 0.27
CA TRP A 64 10.20 3.71 -0.57
C TRP A 64 9.25 4.29 -1.60
N LEU A 65 9.37 3.87 -2.87
CA LEU A 65 8.46 4.31 -3.91
C LEU A 65 7.02 3.91 -3.60
N ARG A 66 6.79 2.69 -3.12
CA ARG A 66 5.49 2.18 -2.69
C ARG A 66 4.85 3.06 -1.59
N ASP A 67 5.57 3.27 -0.48
CA ASP A 67 5.06 4.05 0.66
C ASP A 67 4.76 5.49 0.27
N ALA A 68 5.64 6.08 -0.55
CA ALA A 68 5.47 7.43 -1.03
C ALA A 68 4.25 7.57 -1.96
N THR A 69 4.03 6.61 -2.88
CA THR A 69 2.87 6.64 -3.79
C THR A 69 1.55 6.50 -3.05
N LEU A 70 1.49 5.62 -2.07
CA LEU A 70 0.31 5.47 -1.22
C LEU A 70 0.07 6.72 -0.35
N THR A 71 1.14 7.33 0.18
CA THR A 71 1.07 8.61 0.91
C THR A 71 0.52 9.72 0.02
N LEU A 72 1.00 9.81 -1.22
CA LEU A 72 0.49 10.78 -2.18
C LEU A 72 -0.99 10.60 -2.47
N TYR A 73 -1.43 9.36 -2.61
CA TYR A 73 -2.84 9.09 -2.86
C TYR A 73 -3.72 9.57 -1.70
N ALA A 74 -3.29 9.36 -0.45
CA ALA A 74 -3.99 9.88 0.72
C ALA A 74 -4.00 11.43 0.77
N LEU A 75 -2.87 12.07 0.43
CA LEU A 75 -2.75 13.52 0.36
C LEU A 75 -3.61 14.11 -0.77
N LEU A 76 -3.58 13.52 -1.96
CA LEU A 76 -4.38 13.93 -3.12
C LEU A 76 -5.89 13.85 -2.81
N ASN A 77 -6.37 12.75 -2.23
CA ASN A 77 -7.77 12.61 -1.80
C ASN A 77 -8.19 13.65 -0.76
N SER A 78 -7.21 14.27 -0.11
CA SER A 78 -7.41 15.32 0.89
C SER A 78 -7.15 16.73 0.34
N GLY A 79 -6.87 16.88 -0.97
CA GLY A 79 -6.71 18.15 -1.67
C GLY A 79 -5.29 18.73 -1.68
N PHE A 80 -4.27 17.96 -1.32
CA PHE A 80 -2.86 18.39 -1.28
C PHE A 80 -2.14 18.09 -2.61
N LEU A 81 -2.34 18.94 -3.61
CA LEU A 81 -1.70 18.77 -4.94
C LEU A 81 -0.23 19.21 -4.98
N GLU A 82 0.18 20.13 -4.11
CA GLU A 82 1.56 20.63 -4.09
C GLU A 82 2.56 19.54 -3.73
N GLU A 83 2.22 18.67 -2.78
CA GLU A 83 3.05 17.55 -2.38
C GLU A 83 3.19 16.53 -3.52
N ALA A 84 2.13 16.31 -4.30
CA ALA A 84 2.18 15.42 -5.46
C ALA A 84 3.10 15.98 -6.56
N ALA A 85 3.07 17.29 -6.81
CA ALA A 85 3.99 17.92 -7.74
C ALA A 85 5.44 17.82 -7.27
N ALA A 86 5.71 18.13 -5.99
CA ALA A 86 7.04 18.07 -5.41
C ALA A 86 7.62 16.64 -5.46
N TRP A 87 6.79 15.64 -5.14
CA TRP A 87 7.21 14.23 -5.21
C TRP A 87 7.46 13.76 -6.65
N ARG A 88 6.61 14.12 -7.60
CA ARG A 88 6.85 13.82 -9.02
C ARG A 88 8.22 14.35 -9.47
N ASP A 89 8.53 15.58 -9.11
CA ASP A 89 9.80 16.21 -9.47
C ASP A 89 10.98 15.56 -8.71
N TRP A 90 10.76 15.09 -7.48
CA TRP A 90 11.72 14.27 -6.75
C TRP A 90 11.95 12.92 -7.44
N LEU A 91 10.87 12.22 -7.83
CA LEU A 91 10.94 10.94 -8.53
C LEU A 91 11.74 11.06 -9.84
N LEU A 92 11.48 12.09 -10.64
CA LEU A 92 12.21 12.34 -11.87
C LEU A 92 13.72 12.50 -11.64
N ARG A 93 14.13 13.11 -10.52
CA ARG A 93 15.55 13.23 -10.15
C ARG A 93 16.12 11.91 -9.60
N ALA A 94 15.40 11.22 -8.73
CA ALA A 94 15.86 9.98 -8.08
C ALA A 94 16.01 8.83 -9.09
N VAL A 95 15.08 8.71 -10.04
CA VAL A 95 15.06 7.67 -11.08
C VAL A 95 15.80 8.11 -12.34
N ALA A 96 16.41 9.31 -12.35
CA ALA A 96 17.19 9.81 -13.49
C ALA A 96 18.21 8.76 -13.97
N GLY A 97 18.09 8.32 -15.23
CA GLY A 97 18.90 7.26 -15.81
C GLY A 97 18.06 6.16 -16.48
N SER A 98 18.49 4.92 -16.34
CA SER A 98 17.79 3.77 -16.93
C SER A 98 16.75 3.18 -15.97
N PRO A 99 15.53 2.80 -16.45
CA PRO A 99 14.56 2.04 -15.67
C PRO A 99 15.10 0.75 -15.05
N VAL A 100 16.08 0.12 -15.70
CA VAL A 100 16.80 -1.07 -15.18
C VAL A 100 17.52 -0.79 -13.86
N GLN A 101 17.84 0.48 -13.61
CA GLN A 101 18.54 0.92 -12.39
C GLN A 101 17.58 1.51 -11.36
N MET A 102 16.27 1.45 -11.59
CA MET A 102 15.30 1.88 -10.59
C MET A 102 15.39 1.00 -9.35
N GLN A 103 15.56 1.66 -8.20
CA GLN A 103 15.56 1.01 -6.90
C GLN A 103 14.17 1.12 -6.28
N ILE A 104 13.87 0.25 -5.35
CA ILE A 104 12.60 0.28 -4.62
C ILE A 104 12.55 1.43 -3.59
N MET A 105 13.73 1.89 -3.15
CA MET A 105 13.87 2.97 -2.18
C MET A 105 15.10 3.83 -2.46
N TYR A 106 15.07 5.04 -1.93
CA TYR A 106 16.12 6.05 -2.05
C TYR A 106 16.28 6.82 -0.75
N GLY A 107 17.39 7.51 -0.58
CA GLY A 107 17.52 8.54 0.44
C GLY A 107 16.58 9.73 0.18
N ILE A 108 16.42 10.62 1.15
CA ILE A 108 15.45 11.72 1.11
C ILE A 108 15.73 12.73 -0.01
N ALA A 109 16.98 12.88 -0.43
CA ALA A 109 17.38 13.71 -1.57
C ALA A 109 17.57 12.90 -2.87
N GLY A 110 17.26 11.60 -2.88
CA GLY A 110 17.41 10.71 -4.02
C GLY A 110 18.73 9.90 -3.99
N GLU A 111 19.39 9.80 -2.84
CA GLU A 111 20.59 9.00 -2.67
C GLU A 111 20.29 7.52 -2.95
N ARG A 112 21.19 6.91 -3.73
CA ARG A 112 21.03 5.52 -4.20
C ARG A 112 21.81 4.51 -3.36
N ARG A 113 22.83 4.97 -2.60
CA ARG A 113 23.66 4.08 -1.79
C ARG A 113 23.14 4.02 -0.36
N LEU A 114 22.41 2.95 -0.04
CA LEU A 114 21.76 2.73 1.25
C LEU A 114 22.31 1.48 1.96
N THR A 115 23.63 1.30 1.93
CA THR A 115 24.29 0.09 2.48
C THR A 115 23.89 -0.17 3.92
N GLU A 116 23.31 -1.37 4.18
CA GLU A 116 22.95 -1.81 5.52
C GLU A 116 24.20 -2.23 6.30
N TYR A 117 24.26 -1.78 7.56
CA TYR A 117 25.25 -2.24 8.53
C TYR A 117 24.70 -2.24 9.95
N GLU A 118 25.24 -3.13 10.81
CA GLU A 118 24.84 -3.27 12.20
C GLU A 118 25.68 -2.37 13.11
N VAL A 119 25.02 -1.64 13.99
CA VAL A 119 25.65 -0.77 15.00
C VAL A 119 25.78 -1.54 16.31
N ARG A 120 26.80 -2.40 16.40
CA ARG A 120 26.95 -3.42 17.46
C ARG A 120 27.12 -2.89 18.88
N TRP A 121 27.50 -1.61 19.04
CA TRP A 121 27.67 -0.98 20.37
C TRP A 121 26.39 -0.38 20.94
N LEU A 122 25.29 -0.36 20.16
CA LEU A 122 23.99 0.05 20.62
C LEU A 122 23.16 -1.18 21.01
N ARG A 123 22.56 -1.12 22.19
CA ARG A 123 21.72 -2.23 22.71
C ARG A 123 20.39 -2.37 21.97
N GLY A 124 19.95 -1.29 21.29
CA GLY A 124 18.63 -1.20 20.72
C GLY A 124 17.53 -0.92 21.77
N TYR A 125 16.31 -0.71 21.26
CA TYR A 125 15.14 -0.44 22.10
C TYR A 125 14.73 -1.71 22.85
N GLU A 126 14.68 -1.66 24.17
CA GLU A 126 14.41 -2.82 25.06
C GLU A 126 15.29 -4.04 24.73
N ASP A 127 16.57 -3.80 24.50
CA ASP A 127 17.57 -4.81 24.14
C ASP A 127 17.32 -5.56 22.83
N ALA A 128 16.44 -5.02 21.95
CA ALA A 128 16.22 -5.59 20.62
C ALA A 128 17.39 -5.26 19.68
N ALA A 129 18.17 -6.26 19.35
CA ALA A 129 19.36 -6.14 18.52
C ALA A 129 19.21 -6.97 17.23
N PRO A 130 19.89 -6.56 16.14
CA PRO A 130 20.82 -5.43 16.01
C PRO A 130 20.12 -4.09 15.79
N VAL A 131 20.82 -2.99 16.12
CA VAL A 131 20.47 -1.66 15.58
C VAL A 131 21.07 -1.56 14.18
N ARG A 132 20.27 -1.18 13.16
CA ARG A 132 20.70 -1.08 11.77
C ARG A 132 20.68 0.35 11.26
N ILE A 133 21.61 0.65 10.36
CA ILE A 133 21.60 1.85 9.52
C ILE A 133 21.73 1.37 8.08
N GLY A 134 20.96 1.98 7.16
CA GLY A 134 20.83 1.47 5.80
C GLY A 134 19.79 0.34 5.73
N ASN A 135 19.51 -0.14 4.52
CA ASN A 135 18.55 -1.21 4.31
C ASN A 135 18.95 -2.05 3.08
N ALA A 136 19.20 -3.34 3.29
CA ALA A 136 19.63 -4.27 2.25
C ALA A 136 18.55 -4.57 1.20
N ALA A 137 17.28 -4.27 1.47
CA ALA A 137 16.22 -4.41 0.48
C ALA A 137 16.40 -3.46 -0.73
N VAL A 138 17.27 -2.46 -0.65
CA VAL A 138 17.60 -1.55 -1.76
C VAL A 138 18.04 -2.27 -3.05
N ASP A 139 18.62 -3.46 -2.93
CA ASP A 139 19.12 -4.27 -4.06
C ASP A 139 18.08 -5.29 -4.57
N GLN A 140 16.87 -5.31 -4.02
CA GLN A 140 15.82 -6.25 -4.41
C GLN A 140 15.14 -5.84 -5.72
N LEU A 141 14.68 -6.86 -6.47
CA LEU A 141 13.72 -6.67 -7.55
C LEU A 141 12.31 -6.79 -6.98
N GLN A 142 11.50 -5.76 -7.12
CA GLN A 142 10.09 -5.76 -6.75
C GLN A 142 9.26 -5.23 -7.92
N LEU A 143 8.41 -6.09 -8.48
CA LEU A 143 7.62 -5.74 -9.66
C LEU A 143 6.40 -4.85 -9.32
N ASP A 144 5.93 -4.89 -8.08
CA ASP A 144 4.83 -4.06 -7.60
C ASP A 144 5.13 -2.57 -7.70
N VAL A 145 6.39 -2.16 -7.53
CA VAL A 145 6.82 -0.75 -7.57
C VAL A 145 6.43 -0.06 -8.89
N TYR A 146 6.48 -0.77 -10.02
CA TYR A 146 6.06 -0.22 -11.31
C TYR A 146 4.57 0.16 -11.30
N GLY A 147 3.74 -0.73 -10.77
CA GLY A 147 2.30 -0.48 -10.63
C GLY A 147 2.00 0.66 -9.67
N GLU A 148 2.69 0.71 -8.53
CA GLU A 148 2.51 1.79 -7.55
C GLU A 148 2.85 3.16 -8.15
N VAL A 149 3.99 3.29 -8.84
CA VAL A 149 4.41 4.54 -9.47
C VAL A 149 3.42 4.99 -10.54
N LEU A 150 3.03 4.09 -11.45
CA LEU A 150 2.10 4.44 -12.52
C LEU A 150 0.70 4.75 -11.99
N ASP A 151 0.21 4.02 -10.96
CA ASP A 151 -1.08 4.33 -10.34
C ASP A 151 -1.06 5.71 -9.67
N ALA A 152 -0.01 6.05 -8.91
CA ALA A 152 0.11 7.35 -8.27
C ALA A 152 0.10 8.51 -9.27
N LEU A 153 0.87 8.40 -10.36
CA LEU A 153 0.94 9.44 -11.40
C LEU A 153 -0.37 9.55 -12.20
N TYR A 154 -1.03 8.42 -12.47
CA TYR A 154 -2.35 8.40 -13.09
C TYR A 154 -3.41 9.06 -12.19
N GLN A 155 -3.48 8.70 -10.91
CA GLN A 155 -4.43 9.30 -9.96
C GLN A 155 -4.16 10.80 -9.75
N ALA A 156 -2.90 11.21 -9.65
CA ALA A 156 -2.54 12.62 -9.57
C ALA A 156 -3.04 13.40 -10.80
N ARG A 157 -2.90 12.81 -12.00
CA ARG A 157 -3.41 13.39 -13.26
C ARG A 157 -4.94 13.50 -13.25
N ARG A 158 -5.66 12.47 -12.82
CA ARG A 158 -7.13 12.51 -12.63
C ARG A 158 -7.57 13.61 -11.66
N MET A 159 -6.78 13.87 -10.64
CA MET A 159 -7.07 14.90 -9.63
C MET A 159 -6.58 16.30 -10.01
N GLY A 160 -6.11 16.48 -11.24
CA GLY A 160 -5.79 17.81 -11.79
C GLY A 160 -4.33 18.23 -11.65
N LEU A 161 -3.41 17.33 -11.32
CA LEU A 161 -1.99 17.64 -11.38
C LEU A 161 -1.58 18.03 -12.81
N ALA A 162 -0.89 19.14 -12.94
CA ALA A 162 -0.47 19.69 -14.25
C ALA A 162 0.34 18.64 -15.04
N PRO A 163 0.08 18.52 -16.36
CA PRO A 163 0.83 17.61 -17.24
C PRO A 163 2.32 17.85 -17.18
N SER A 164 3.10 16.77 -17.29
CA SER A 164 4.57 16.81 -17.40
C SER A 164 5.01 15.82 -18.45
N GLU A 165 5.58 16.32 -19.54
CA GLU A 165 6.13 15.47 -20.59
C GLU A 165 7.26 14.57 -20.07
N ALA A 166 8.11 15.09 -19.18
CA ALA A 166 9.19 14.32 -18.56
C ALA A 166 8.66 13.16 -17.71
N ALA A 167 7.55 13.37 -16.95
CA ALA A 167 6.93 12.31 -16.18
C ALA A 167 6.31 11.24 -17.09
N TRP A 168 5.61 11.65 -18.15
CA TRP A 168 5.05 10.71 -19.11
C TRP A 168 6.13 9.91 -19.88
N ASN A 169 7.22 10.54 -20.22
CA ASN A 169 8.36 9.84 -20.83
C ASN A 169 8.93 8.78 -19.88
N LEU A 170 9.11 9.11 -18.60
CA LEU A 170 9.52 8.14 -17.58
C LEU A 170 8.51 6.99 -17.47
N GLU A 171 7.20 7.28 -17.37
CA GLU A 171 6.15 6.24 -17.30
C GLU A 171 6.25 5.28 -18.49
N ARG A 172 6.41 5.77 -19.71
CA ARG A 172 6.56 4.93 -20.91
C ARG A 172 7.82 4.06 -20.87
N GLU A 173 8.93 4.58 -20.38
CA GLU A 173 10.17 3.82 -20.23
C GLU A 173 10.04 2.73 -19.16
N LEU A 174 9.34 3.01 -18.05
CA LEU A 174 9.03 2.03 -17.01
C LEU A 174 8.16 0.90 -17.57
N VAL A 175 7.11 1.22 -18.32
CA VAL A 175 6.26 0.21 -18.96
C VAL A 175 7.05 -0.62 -19.96
N GLN A 176 7.87 0.01 -20.81
CA GLN A 176 8.71 -0.70 -21.78
C GLN A 176 9.73 -1.64 -21.11
N HIS A 177 10.23 -1.29 -19.94
CA HIS A 177 11.06 -2.17 -19.15
C HIS A 177 10.25 -3.32 -18.54
N LEU A 178 9.11 -3.00 -17.93
CA LEU A 178 8.22 -3.97 -17.33
C LEU A 178 7.74 -5.04 -18.33
N GLU A 179 7.47 -4.69 -19.58
CA GLU A 179 7.14 -5.63 -20.65
C GLU A 179 8.15 -6.78 -20.81
N LYS A 180 9.40 -6.55 -20.40
CA LYS A 180 10.50 -7.53 -20.53
C LYS A 180 10.74 -8.36 -19.27
N ILE A 181 10.21 -7.91 -18.13
CA ILE A 181 10.55 -8.50 -16.83
C ILE A 181 9.33 -8.90 -15.99
N TRP A 182 8.12 -8.62 -16.43
CA TRP A 182 6.91 -8.85 -15.62
C TRP A 182 6.73 -10.31 -15.19
N ASP A 183 7.22 -11.27 -15.98
CA ASP A 183 7.15 -12.71 -15.74
C ASP A 183 8.29 -13.26 -14.85
N LEU A 184 9.27 -12.42 -14.49
CA LEU A 184 10.35 -12.83 -13.61
C LEU A 184 9.85 -13.01 -12.17
N PRO A 185 10.45 -13.92 -11.39
CA PRO A 185 10.24 -13.97 -9.94
C PRO A 185 10.90 -12.76 -9.27
N ASP A 186 10.29 -12.27 -8.19
CA ASP A 186 10.76 -11.12 -7.42
C ASP A 186 10.76 -11.39 -5.91
N GLU A 187 11.15 -10.39 -5.10
CA GLU A 187 11.13 -10.49 -3.64
C GLU A 187 9.77 -10.09 -3.02
N GLY A 188 8.86 -9.51 -3.83
CA GLY A 188 7.51 -9.12 -3.44
C GLY A 188 7.41 -7.97 -2.46
N LEU A 189 6.18 -7.56 -2.17
CA LEU A 189 5.81 -6.42 -1.33
C LEU A 189 6.49 -6.43 0.06
N TRP A 190 6.68 -7.63 0.64
CA TRP A 190 7.20 -7.78 2.00
C TRP A 190 8.72 -7.92 2.08
N GLU A 191 9.43 -7.71 0.96
CA GLU A 191 10.89 -7.66 0.94
C GLU A 191 11.52 -8.96 1.47
N VAL A 192 10.93 -10.10 1.06
CA VAL A 192 11.34 -11.41 1.59
C VAL A 192 12.82 -11.67 1.33
N ARG A 193 13.52 -12.22 2.34
CA ARG A 193 14.90 -12.64 2.25
C ARG A 193 15.06 -14.17 1.98
N GLY A 194 13.92 -14.86 1.81
CA GLY A 194 13.82 -16.29 1.53
C GLY A 194 13.97 -16.68 0.05
N GLY A 195 14.27 -15.72 -0.82
CA GLY A 195 14.43 -15.90 -2.26
C GLY A 195 13.21 -15.52 -3.08
N ARG A 196 13.45 -15.25 -4.37
CA ARG A 196 12.45 -14.78 -5.33
C ARG A 196 11.39 -15.82 -5.64
N ARG A 197 10.14 -15.35 -5.80
CA ARG A 197 8.98 -16.17 -6.15
C ARG A 197 8.10 -15.43 -7.15
N GLN A 198 7.15 -16.14 -7.76
CA GLN A 198 6.10 -15.55 -8.58
C GLN A 198 4.97 -15.05 -7.65
N PHE A 199 5.19 -13.92 -6.95
CA PHE A 199 4.19 -13.36 -6.05
C PHE A 199 2.97 -12.86 -6.80
N THR A 200 1.79 -13.31 -6.39
CA THR A 200 0.52 -12.95 -7.03
C THR A 200 0.28 -11.44 -7.01
N HIS A 201 0.52 -10.78 -5.87
CA HIS A 201 0.39 -9.33 -5.77
C HIS A 201 1.32 -8.60 -6.74
N SER A 202 2.58 -9.02 -6.88
CA SER A 202 3.54 -8.40 -7.81
C SER A 202 3.06 -8.45 -9.26
N LYS A 203 2.46 -9.59 -9.67
CA LYS A 203 1.90 -9.74 -11.01
C LYS A 203 0.66 -8.87 -11.21
N VAL A 204 -0.20 -8.78 -10.19
CA VAL A 204 -1.34 -7.84 -10.21
C VAL A 204 -0.86 -6.41 -10.38
N MET A 205 0.20 -6.00 -9.68
CA MET A 205 0.73 -4.65 -9.81
C MET A 205 1.41 -4.40 -11.17
N ALA A 206 2.00 -5.42 -11.79
CA ALA A 206 2.43 -5.33 -13.19
C ALA A 206 1.24 -5.10 -14.14
N TRP A 207 0.11 -5.77 -13.90
CA TRP A 207 -1.15 -5.50 -14.58
C TRP A 207 -1.63 -4.06 -14.36
N VAL A 208 -1.59 -3.56 -13.12
CA VAL A 208 -1.96 -2.18 -12.77
C VAL A 208 -1.14 -1.18 -13.57
N ALA A 209 0.18 -1.38 -13.68
CA ALA A 209 1.04 -0.49 -14.47
C ALA A 209 0.55 -0.34 -15.92
N LEU A 210 0.24 -1.47 -16.56
CA LEU A 210 -0.28 -1.46 -17.94
C LEU A 210 -1.68 -0.86 -18.04
N ASP A 211 -2.56 -1.17 -17.08
CA ASP A 211 -3.91 -0.61 -17.04
C ASP A 211 -3.87 0.93 -16.94
N ARG A 212 -3.04 1.46 -16.05
CA ARG A 212 -2.89 2.92 -15.88
C ARG A 212 -2.22 3.58 -17.08
N ALA A 213 -1.30 2.89 -17.75
CA ALA A 213 -0.70 3.38 -19.00
C ALA A 213 -1.72 3.43 -20.14
N VAL A 214 -2.54 2.38 -20.32
CA VAL A 214 -3.62 2.36 -21.32
C VAL A 214 -4.61 3.49 -21.05
N ARG A 215 -5.12 3.60 -19.83
CA ARG A 215 -6.06 4.67 -19.45
C ARG A 215 -5.45 6.07 -19.63
N SER A 216 -4.17 6.22 -19.36
CA SER A 216 -3.48 7.51 -19.57
C SER A 216 -3.48 7.94 -21.04
N VAL A 217 -3.33 6.98 -21.98
CA VAL A 217 -3.48 7.26 -23.41
C VAL A 217 -4.92 7.59 -23.77
N GLU A 218 -5.88 6.84 -23.28
CA GLU A 218 -7.29 6.93 -23.68
C GLU A 218 -8.00 8.13 -23.07
N GLU A 219 -7.82 8.38 -21.78
CA GLU A 219 -8.52 9.45 -21.04
C GLU A 219 -7.86 10.82 -21.21
N PHE A 220 -6.52 10.86 -21.35
CA PHE A 220 -5.77 12.12 -21.42
C PHE A 220 -5.13 12.38 -22.79
N GLY A 221 -5.31 11.48 -23.78
CA GLY A 221 -4.75 11.65 -25.13
C GLY A 221 -3.23 11.59 -25.18
N LEU A 222 -2.58 10.94 -24.22
CA LEU A 222 -1.13 10.87 -24.16
C LEU A 222 -0.57 9.88 -25.22
N PRO A 223 0.60 10.15 -25.82
CA PRO A 223 1.13 9.30 -26.88
C PRO A 223 1.65 7.95 -26.33
N GLY A 224 1.16 6.83 -26.85
CA GLY A 224 1.63 5.49 -26.47
C GLY A 224 1.00 4.37 -27.30
N PRO A 225 1.62 3.17 -27.29
CA PRO A 225 1.13 2.01 -28.04
C PRO A 225 0.01 1.27 -27.27
N ALA A 226 -1.15 1.92 -27.07
CA ALA A 226 -2.26 1.43 -26.23
C ALA A 226 -2.69 0.01 -26.56
N GLU A 227 -2.80 -0.36 -27.87
CA GLU A 227 -3.19 -1.72 -28.29
C GLU A 227 -2.21 -2.80 -27.79
N ARG A 228 -0.90 -2.52 -27.88
CA ARG A 228 0.14 -3.44 -27.41
C ARG A 228 0.06 -3.61 -25.88
N TRP A 229 -0.10 -2.49 -25.15
CA TRP A 229 -0.23 -2.52 -23.69
C TRP A 229 -1.51 -3.21 -23.23
N ARG A 230 -2.62 -3.00 -23.96
CA ARG A 230 -3.89 -3.68 -23.68
C ARG A 230 -3.75 -5.20 -23.87
N GLY A 231 -3.09 -5.64 -24.94
CA GLY A 231 -2.84 -7.07 -25.19
C GLY A 231 -2.00 -7.70 -24.07
N LEU A 232 -0.96 -7.02 -23.58
CA LEU A 232 -0.14 -7.52 -22.49
C LEU A 232 -0.88 -7.46 -21.15
N ARG A 233 -1.64 -6.39 -20.88
CA ARG A 233 -2.53 -6.28 -19.72
C ARG A 233 -3.46 -7.48 -19.60
N GLU A 234 -4.13 -7.81 -20.70
CA GLU A 234 -5.03 -8.96 -20.76
C GLU A 234 -4.30 -10.28 -20.54
N HIS A 235 -3.13 -10.45 -21.13
CA HIS A 235 -2.30 -11.64 -20.93
C HIS A 235 -1.91 -11.82 -19.46
N ILE A 236 -1.46 -10.78 -18.79
CA ILE A 236 -1.12 -10.82 -17.36
C ILE A 236 -2.36 -11.13 -16.51
N HIS A 237 -3.51 -10.53 -16.84
CA HIS A 237 -4.76 -10.81 -16.13
C HIS A 237 -5.12 -12.30 -16.18
N GLN A 238 -5.04 -12.89 -17.36
CA GLN A 238 -5.32 -14.33 -17.56
C GLN A 238 -4.30 -15.21 -16.83
N ASP A 239 -3.03 -14.83 -16.86
CA ASP A 239 -1.95 -15.54 -16.17
C ASP A 239 -2.15 -15.55 -14.65
N VAL A 240 -2.44 -14.41 -14.06
CA VAL A 240 -2.74 -14.30 -12.61
C VAL A 240 -3.99 -15.09 -12.24
N CYS A 241 -5.06 -14.99 -13.02
CA CYS A 241 -6.30 -15.71 -12.77
C CYS A 241 -6.12 -17.23 -12.84
N ARG A 242 -5.20 -17.71 -13.68
CA ARG A 242 -4.89 -19.13 -13.87
C ARG A 242 -3.95 -19.69 -12.82
N HIS A 243 -2.90 -18.97 -12.46
CA HIS A 243 -1.81 -19.49 -11.64
C HIS A 243 -1.81 -18.96 -10.21
N GLY A 244 -2.41 -17.80 -9.96
CA GLY A 244 -2.50 -17.19 -8.66
C GLY A 244 -3.71 -17.61 -7.82
N PHE A 245 -4.66 -18.36 -8.39
CA PHE A 245 -5.88 -18.83 -7.71
C PHE A 245 -5.82 -20.34 -7.41
N ASP A 246 -6.07 -20.72 -6.17
CA ASP A 246 -6.19 -22.10 -5.73
C ASP A 246 -7.67 -22.45 -5.52
N ALA A 247 -8.16 -23.40 -6.31
CA ALA A 247 -9.59 -23.81 -6.29
C ALA A 247 -9.96 -24.60 -5.01
N GLU A 248 -9.01 -25.30 -4.36
CA GLU A 248 -9.28 -26.04 -3.12
C GLU A 248 -9.42 -25.08 -1.94
N LEU A 249 -8.61 -24.02 -1.91
CA LEU A 249 -8.72 -22.94 -0.92
C LEU A 249 -9.86 -21.95 -1.26
N ASN A 250 -10.34 -21.99 -2.52
CA ASN A 250 -11.24 -20.97 -3.08
C ASN A 250 -10.71 -19.55 -2.86
N SER A 251 -9.41 -19.34 -3.10
CA SER A 251 -8.70 -18.10 -2.80
C SER A 251 -7.53 -17.87 -3.75
N PHE A 252 -7.23 -16.62 -4.03
CA PHE A 252 -5.90 -16.27 -4.49
C PHE A 252 -4.88 -16.64 -3.40
N VAL A 253 -3.64 -16.93 -3.83
CA VAL A 253 -2.54 -17.39 -2.97
C VAL A 253 -1.34 -16.46 -3.07
N GLN A 254 -0.46 -16.49 -2.08
CA GLN A 254 0.69 -15.61 -1.97
C GLN A 254 1.58 -15.62 -3.21
N SER A 255 1.90 -16.83 -3.71
CA SER A 255 2.71 -17.02 -4.92
C SER A 255 2.22 -18.22 -5.72
N TYR A 256 2.50 -18.24 -7.00
CA TYR A 256 2.07 -19.30 -7.91
C TYR A 256 2.51 -20.68 -7.42
N GLY A 257 1.56 -21.61 -7.38
CA GLY A 257 1.77 -22.98 -6.91
C GLY A 257 1.90 -23.13 -5.39
N ALA A 258 1.82 -22.05 -4.63
CA ALA A 258 1.77 -22.11 -3.16
C ALA A 258 0.34 -22.34 -2.66
N LYS A 259 0.22 -22.73 -1.38
CA LYS A 259 -1.07 -22.75 -0.66
C LYS A 259 -1.09 -21.76 0.52
N GLN A 260 -0.09 -20.90 0.61
CA GLN A 260 -0.02 -19.86 1.62
C GLN A 260 -0.88 -18.66 1.23
N LEU A 261 -1.54 -18.08 2.24
CA LEU A 261 -2.25 -16.82 2.12
C LEU A 261 -1.34 -15.64 2.47
N ASP A 262 -1.72 -14.47 1.95
CA ASP A 262 -1.03 -13.22 2.17
C ASP A 262 -2.04 -12.07 2.23
N ALA A 263 -1.84 -11.15 3.16
CA ALA A 263 -2.74 -10.01 3.29
C ALA A 263 -2.68 -9.04 2.09
N SER A 264 -1.60 -9.05 1.30
CA SER A 264 -1.52 -8.26 0.06
C SER A 264 -2.58 -8.65 -0.98
N LEU A 265 -3.14 -9.86 -0.89
CA LEU A 265 -4.25 -10.31 -1.73
C LEU A 265 -5.52 -9.47 -1.52
N LEU A 266 -5.67 -8.81 -0.36
CA LEU A 266 -6.74 -7.85 -0.10
C LEU A 266 -6.62 -6.58 -0.96
N LEU A 267 -5.47 -6.30 -1.56
CA LEU A 267 -5.25 -5.17 -2.45
C LEU A 267 -5.82 -5.41 -3.86
N LEU A 268 -6.03 -6.66 -4.28
CA LEU A 268 -6.49 -7.00 -5.63
C LEU A 268 -7.76 -6.23 -6.04
N PRO A 269 -8.85 -6.26 -5.27
CA PRO A 269 -10.04 -5.48 -5.63
C PRO A 269 -9.85 -3.97 -5.41
N LEU A 270 -8.97 -3.56 -4.49
CA LEU A 270 -8.72 -2.14 -4.23
C LEU A 270 -8.00 -1.43 -5.38
N VAL A 271 -7.26 -2.16 -6.22
CA VAL A 271 -6.61 -1.62 -7.43
C VAL A 271 -7.41 -1.87 -8.71
N GLY A 272 -8.58 -2.52 -8.60
CA GLY A 272 -9.49 -2.78 -9.72
C GLY A 272 -9.11 -3.99 -10.58
N PHE A 273 -8.31 -4.93 -10.04
CA PHE A 273 -7.93 -6.14 -10.79
C PHE A 273 -9.12 -7.06 -11.05
N LEU A 274 -9.98 -7.23 -10.06
CA LEU A 274 -11.28 -7.92 -10.14
C LEU A 274 -12.30 -7.19 -9.27
N PRO A 275 -13.60 -7.23 -9.59
CA PRO A 275 -14.66 -6.67 -8.76
C PRO A 275 -14.68 -7.29 -7.35
N ALA A 276 -15.04 -6.50 -6.34
CA ALA A 276 -15.06 -6.95 -4.95
C ALA A 276 -16.13 -8.02 -4.65
N ASP A 277 -17.15 -8.10 -5.48
CA ASP A 277 -18.25 -9.09 -5.44
C ASP A 277 -17.98 -10.32 -6.32
N GLU A 278 -16.85 -10.37 -7.02
CA GLU A 278 -16.44 -11.52 -7.82
C GLU A 278 -16.16 -12.72 -6.88
N PRO A 279 -16.67 -13.94 -7.19
CA PRO A 279 -16.61 -15.10 -6.28
C PRO A 279 -15.21 -15.45 -5.78
N ARG A 280 -14.16 -15.29 -6.60
CA ARG A 280 -12.76 -15.55 -6.21
C ARG A 280 -12.24 -14.52 -5.20
N ILE A 281 -12.65 -13.25 -5.33
CA ILE A 281 -12.32 -12.18 -4.38
C ILE A 281 -13.08 -12.42 -3.07
N MET A 282 -14.37 -12.72 -3.13
CA MET A 282 -15.14 -13.07 -1.92
C MET A 282 -14.54 -14.27 -1.20
N GLY A 283 -14.13 -15.31 -1.93
CA GLY A 283 -13.43 -16.46 -1.39
C GLY A 283 -12.10 -16.10 -0.73
N THR A 284 -11.32 -15.21 -1.38
CA THR A 284 -10.03 -14.72 -0.84
C THR A 284 -10.23 -13.96 0.47
N VAL A 285 -11.21 -13.06 0.53
CA VAL A 285 -11.52 -12.33 1.76
C VAL A 285 -11.93 -13.30 2.88
N ALA A 286 -12.81 -14.27 2.59
CA ALA A 286 -13.22 -15.30 3.55
C ALA A 286 -12.04 -16.17 4.01
N ALA A 287 -11.11 -16.51 3.13
CA ALA A 287 -9.90 -17.25 3.50
C ALA A 287 -8.97 -16.43 4.41
N VAL A 288 -8.77 -15.14 4.11
CA VAL A 288 -8.00 -14.23 4.98
C VAL A 288 -8.67 -14.10 6.35
N GLU A 289 -10.00 -13.92 6.42
CA GLU A 289 -10.75 -13.89 7.69
C GLU A 289 -10.53 -15.18 8.51
N LYS A 290 -10.55 -16.33 7.83
CA LYS A 290 -10.43 -17.64 8.50
C LYS A 290 -9.02 -17.95 8.98
N TYR A 291 -7.99 -17.59 8.21
CA TYR A 291 -6.64 -18.10 8.44
C TYR A 291 -5.62 -17.04 8.87
N LEU A 292 -5.84 -15.76 8.51
CA LEU A 292 -4.93 -14.67 8.87
C LEU A 292 -5.50 -13.71 9.92
N LEU A 293 -6.82 -13.71 10.19
CA LEU A 293 -7.40 -12.86 11.22
C LEU A 293 -7.19 -13.53 12.60
N ARG A 294 -6.24 -13.00 13.38
CA ARG A 294 -5.89 -13.47 14.72
C ARG A 294 -6.05 -12.33 15.73
N ASP A 295 -6.61 -12.58 16.90
CA ASP A 295 -6.83 -11.57 17.94
C ASP A 295 -7.48 -10.27 17.42
N CYS A 296 -8.32 -10.41 16.37
CA CYS A 296 -8.99 -9.32 15.65
C CYS A 296 -8.08 -8.44 14.77
N PHE A 297 -6.86 -8.88 14.46
CA PHE A 297 -5.93 -8.23 13.52
C PHE A 297 -5.53 -9.20 12.41
N VAL A 298 -5.32 -8.66 11.21
CA VAL A 298 -4.88 -9.45 10.06
C VAL A 298 -3.36 -9.54 10.08
N ALA A 299 -2.84 -10.77 10.17
CA ALA A 299 -1.41 -11.04 9.98
C ALA A 299 -1.00 -10.85 8.51
N ARG A 300 0.23 -10.42 8.25
CA ARG A 300 0.75 -10.28 6.87
C ARG A 300 0.66 -11.61 6.12
N TYR A 301 1.17 -12.65 6.75
CA TYR A 301 1.19 -14.06 6.31
C TYR A 301 1.44 -14.95 7.52
N ASN A 302 1.56 -16.27 7.32
CA ASN A 302 1.98 -17.16 8.39
C ASN A 302 3.52 -17.21 8.50
N THR A 303 4.08 -16.55 9.53
CA THR A 303 5.53 -16.51 9.80
C THR A 303 6.16 -17.89 10.03
N GLU A 304 5.41 -18.87 10.54
CA GLU A 304 5.87 -20.24 10.72
C GLU A 304 6.29 -20.93 9.40
N SER A 305 5.79 -20.43 8.27
CA SER A 305 6.15 -20.94 6.94
C SER A 305 7.56 -20.54 6.49
N ALA A 306 8.25 -19.66 7.23
CA ALA A 306 9.57 -19.11 6.93
C ALA A 306 9.71 -18.56 5.49
N VAL A 307 8.61 -18.07 4.90
CA VAL A 307 8.59 -17.52 3.54
C VAL A 307 9.50 -16.30 3.42
N ASP A 308 9.54 -15.48 4.47
CA ASP A 308 10.35 -14.28 4.54
C ASP A 308 11.85 -14.53 4.77
N GLY A 309 12.23 -15.76 5.16
CA GLY A 309 13.62 -16.14 5.46
C GLY A 309 14.17 -15.49 6.73
N LEU A 310 13.31 -15.00 7.64
CA LEU A 310 13.68 -14.29 8.86
C LEU A 310 13.33 -15.14 10.10
N PRO A 311 14.15 -15.10 11.16
CA PRO A 311 13.83 -15.72 12.43
C PRO A 311 12.85 -14.86 13.25
N GLY A 312 12.14 -15.51 14.18
CA GLY A 312 11.25 -14.85 15.13
C GLY A 312 9.83 -14.66 14.60
N ASP A 313 9.00 -14.08 15.45
CA ASP A 313 7.62 -13.68 15.17
C ASP A 313 7.56 -12.16 14.99
N GLU A 314 6.40 -11.63 14.67
CA GLU A 314 6.17 -10.19 14.48
C GLU A 314 4.83 -9.79 15.09
N GLY A 315 4.58 -8.49 15.23
CA GLY A 315 3.28 -7.95 15.56
C GLY A 315 2.29 -8.05 14.39
N ALA A 316 1.08 -7.58 14.59
CA ALA A 316 0.12 -7.44 13.51
C ALA A 316 0.40 -6.15 12.73
N PHE A 317 0.76 -6.26 11.46
CA PHE A 317 0.98 -5.12 10.56
C PHE A 317 -0.35 -4.38 10.33
N LEU A 318 -0.47 -3.16 10.86
CA LEU A 318 -1.76 -2.48 11.01
C LEU A 318 -2.48 -2.25 9.68
N ALA A 319 -1.74 -1.96 8.60
CA ALA A 319 -2.31 -1.72 7.28
C ALA A 319 -3.14 -2.89 6.76
N CYS A 320 -2.76 -4.14 7.07
CA CYS A 320 -3.49 -5.33 6.62
C CYS A 320 -4.94 -5.36 7.15
N SER A 321 -5.14 -4.94 8.40
CA SER A 321 -6.48 -4.87 9.00
C SER A 321 -7.31 -3.73 8.40
N PHE A 322 -6.70 -2.61 8.02
CA PHE A 322 -7.37 -1.54 7.28
C PHE A 322 -7.77 -2.01 5.88
N TRP A 323 -6.93 -2.76 5.17
CA TRP A 323 -7.26 -3.32 3.86
C TRP A 323 -8.45 -4.29 3.93
N LEU A 324 -8.55 -5.08 5.00
CA LEU A 324 -9.72 -5.93 5.21
C LEU A 324 -10.98 -5.08 5.45
N ALA A 325 -10.89 -4.00 6.24
CA ALA A 325 -12.01 -3.07 6.42
C ALA A 325 -12.44 -2.42 5.10
N ASP A 326 -11.49 -2.06 4.22
CA ASP A 326 -11.79 -1.51 2.90
C ASP A 326 -12.49 -2.54 1.99
N ASN A 327 -12.10 -3.82 2.06
CA ASN A 327 -12.81 -4.90 1.36
C ASN A 327 -14.24 -5.07 1.88
N TYR A 328 -14.45 -4.99 3.20
CA TYR A 328 -15.81 -5.00 3.76
C TYR A 328 -16.66 -3.86 3.21
N ILE A 329 -16.09 -2.65 3.06
CA ILE A 329 -16.81 -1.50 2.48
C ILE A 329 -17.20 -1.80 1.03
N LEU A 330 -16.26 -2.28 0.21
CA LEU A 330 -16.53 -2.63 -1.20
C LEU A 330 -17.58 -3.73 -1.34
N GLN A 331 -17.66 -4.65 -0.37
CA GLN A 331 -18.66 -5.73 -0.31
C GLN A 331 -19.97 -5.32 0.37
N GLY A 332 -20.14 -4.05 0.79
CA GLY A 332 -21.34 -3.57 1.48
C GLY A 332 -21.45 -3.96 2.95
N ARG A 333 -20.40 -4.56 3.54
CA ARG A 333 -20.34 -5.00 4.95
C ARG A 333 -19.92 -3.84 5.87
N TYR A 334 -20.65 -2.75 5.83
CA TYR A 334 -20.30 -1.51 6.54
C TYR A 334 -20.22 -1.64 8.06
N ALA A 335 -21.02 -2.53 8.68
CA ALA A 335 -20.99 -2.76 10.12
C ALA A 335 -19.65 -3.40 10.55
N ASP A 336 -19.17 -4.39 9.80
CA ASP A 336 -17.90 -5.08 10.05
C ASP A 336 -16.73 -4.14 9.84
N ALA A 337 -16.75 -3.37 8.75
CA ALA A 337 -15.76 -2.35 8.44
C ALA A 337 -15.63 -1.32 9.56
N ARG A 338 -16.76 -0.81 10.05
CA ARG A 338 -16.80 0.16 11.14
C ARG A 338 -16.25 -0.42 12.45
N ALA A 339 -16.65 -1.62 12.80
CA ALA A 339 -16.20 -2.28 14.02
C ALA A 339 -14.67 -2.48 14.01
N MET A 340 -14.12 -2.91 12.87
CA MET A 340 -12.67 -3.05 12.69
C MET A 340 -11.96 -1.71 12.75
N PHE A 341 -12.45 -0.70 12.04
CA PHE A 341 -11.87 0.64 12.01
C PHE A 341 -11.86 1.28 13.42
N GLU A 342 -12.96 1.21 14.18
CA GLU A 342 -13.02 1.74 15.55
C GLU A 342 -11.99 1.08 16.46
N ARG A 343 -11.81 -0.24 16.34
CA ARG A 343 -10.77 -0.98 17.08
C ARG A 343 -9.36 -0.49 16.74
N LEU A 344 -9.07 -0.30 15.47
CA LEU A 344 -7.76 0.21 15.02
C LEU A 344 -7.54 1.65 15.50
N LEU A 345 -8.58 2.46 15.57
CA LEU A 345 -8.51 3.81 16.15
C LEU A 345 -8.14 3.81 17.65
N ASP A 346 -8.56 2.80 18.39
CA ASP A 346 -8.29 2.70 19.83
C ASP A 346 -6.83 2.32 20.15
N LEU A 347 -6.03 1.89 19.15
CA LEU A 347 -4.61 1.57 19.29
C LEU A 347 -3.69 2.78 19.30
N ARG A 348 -4.17 3.94 18.82
CA ARG A 348 -3.36 5.15 18.71
C ARG A 348 -2.90 5.63 20.08
N ASN A 349 -1.71 6.23 20.11
CA ASN A 349 -1.27 6.92 21.33
C ASN A 349 -2.09 8.19 21.60
N ASP A 350 -1.76 8.91 22.69
CA ASP A 350 -2.41 10.16 23.10
C ASP A 350 -2.31 11.30 22.07
N LEU A 351 -1.30 11.27 21.18
CA LEU A 351 -1.15 12.21 20.07
C LEU A 351 -1.94 11.77 18.82
N GLY A 352 -2.52 10.58 18.84
CA GLY A 352 -3.27 10.02 17.69
C GLY A 352 -2.39 9.33 16.65
N LEU A 353 -1.17 8.92 17.01
CA LEU A 353 -0.17 8.33 16.11
C LEU A 353 -0.15 6.81 16.19
N LEU A 354 0.22 6.19 15.07
CA LEU A 354 0.36 4.74 14.90
C LEU A 354 1.81 4.38 14.56
N ALA A 355 2.27 3.24 15.12
CA ALA A 355 3.46 2.54 14.67
C ALA A 355 3.15 1.64 13.46
N GLU A 356 4.12 0.88 13.02
CA GLU A 356 4.02 -0.11 11.96
C GLU A 356 3.07 -1.24 12.33
N GLU A 357 3.25 -1.78 13.52
CA GLU A 357 2.60 -2.98 14.00
C GLU A 357 2.02 -2.81 15.41
N TYR A 358 1.22 -3.77 15.80
CA TYR A 358 0.70 -3.90 17.16
C TYR A 358 0.92 -5.33 17.66
N ASP A 359 1.53 -5.46 18.84
CA ASP A 359 1.63 -6.73 19.55
C ASP A 359 0.40 -6.92 20.46
N PRO A 360 -0.54 -7.83 20.10
CA PRO A 360 -1.74 -8.06 20.90
C PRO A 360 -1.45 -8.72 22.25
N ARG A 361 -0.33 -9.45 22.39
CA ARG A 361 0.08 -10.10 23.64
C ARG A 361 0.62 -9.09 24.63
N ALA A 362 1.57 -8.24 24.15
CA ALA A 362 2.14 -7.16 24.96
C ALA A 362 1.19 -5.95 25.09
N ARG A 363 0.15 -5.86 24.25
CA ARG A 363 -0.83 -4.77 24.16
C ARG A 363 -0.16 -3.41 23.93
N ARG A 364 0.77 -3.37 22.98
CA ARG A 364 1.51 -2.15 22.65
C ARG A 364 1.86 -2.09 21.18
N GLN A 365 2.06 -0.88 20.71
CA GLN A 365 2.58 -0.62 19.38
C GLN A 365 4.06 -1.02 19.32
N VAL A 366 4.47 -1.62 18.20
CA VAL A 366 5.83 -2.08 17.89
C VAL A 366 6.19 -1.72 16.46
N GLY A 367 7.46 -1.89 16.08
CA GLY A 367 7.97 -1.44 14.79
C GLY A 367 8.27 0.06 14.74
N ASN A 368 8.66 0.55 13.58
CA ASN A 368 9.05 1.94 13.40
C ASN A 368 7.87 2.91 13.59
N PHE A 369 8.17 4.09 14.17
CA PHE A 369 7.16 5.03 14.64
C PHE A 369 7.56 6.49 14.41
N PRO A 370 6.62 7.37 14.05
CA PRO A 370 5.32 7.03 13.46
C PRO A 370 5.52 6.52 12.02
N GLN A 371 4.64 5.64 11.56
CA GLN A 371 4.82 4.94 10.29
C GLN A 371 3.81 5.41 9.25
N ALA A 372 4.29 5.78 8.05
CA ALA A 372 3.46 6.31 6.96
C ALA A 372 2.36 5.36 6.54
N PHE A 373 2.68 4.10 6.33
CA PHE A 373 1.78 3.08 5.81
C PHE A 373 0.52 2.90 6.66
N SER A 374 0.68 2.86 8.00
CA SER A 374 -0.43 2.77 8.96
C SER A 374 -1.33 4.02 8.92
N HIS A 375 -0.74 5.21 8.76
CA HIS A 375 -1.51 6.46 8.67
C HIS A 375 -2.21 6.61 7.32
N VAL A 376 -1.59 6.19 6.22
CA VAL A 376 -2.22 6.13 4.88
C VAL A 376 -3.45 5.24 4.92
N ALA A 377 -3.32 4.02 5.45
CA ALA A 377 -4.40 3.08 5.54
C ALA A 377 -5.56 3.62 6.40
N LEU A 378 -5.24 4.22 7.56
CA LEU A 378 -6.22 4.90 8.41
C LEU A 378 -7.01 5.99 7.66
N ILE A 379 -6.30 6.87 6.91
CA ILE A 379 -6.93 7.99 6.19
C ILE A 379 -7.83 7.47 5.07
N ASN A 380 -7.35 6.51 4.28
CA ASN A 380 -8.12 5.96 3.17
C ASN A 380 -9.38 5.23 3.67
N THR A 381 -9.29 4.41 4.70
CA THR A 381 -10.44 3.73 5.29
C THR A 381 -11.42 4.74 5.93
N ALA A 382 -10.92 5.79 6.59
CA ALA A 382 -11.79 6.87 7.10
C ALA A 382 -12.59 7.55 5.97
N HIS A 383 -11.94 7.83 4.83
CA HIS A 383 -12.61 8.38 3.66
C HIS A 383 -13.62 7.40 3.07
N ASN A 384 -13.27 6.11 2.95
CA ASN A 384 -14.17 5.07 2.45
C ASN A 384 -15.42 4.89 3.32
N LEU A 385 -15.29 5.05 4.64
CA LEU A 385 -16.43 4.98 5.57
C LEU A 385 -17.31 6.23 5.59
N THR A 386 -16.78 7.38 5.19
CA THR A 386 -17.49 8.69 5.32
C THR A 386 -18.03 9.23 4.01
N ARG A 387 -17.52 8.77 2.87
CA ARG A 387 -17.92 9.22 1.53
C ARG A 387 -18.76 8.15 0.85
N ALA A 388 -19.76 8.58 0.09
CA ALA A 388 -20.53 7.65 -0.76
C ALA A 388 -19.66 7.02 -1.86
N TYR A 389 -18.56 7.67 -2.21
CA TYR A 389 -17.58 7.26 -3.20
C TYR A 389 -16.18 7.62 -2.68
N GLY A 390 -15.50 6.65 -2.11
CA GLY A 390 -14.21 6.82 -1.43
C GLY A 390 -13.01 6.36 -2.26
N PRO A 391 -11.78 6.45 -1.71
CA PRO A 391 -10.55 6.04 -2.37
C PRO A 391 -10.56 4.61 -2.93
N ALA A 392 -11.14 3.64 -2.22
CA ALA A 392 -11.23 2.26 -2.66
C ALA A 392 -12.07 2.13 -3.94
N GLN A 393 -13.24 2.78 -4.00
CA GLN A 393 -14.08 2.80 -5.19
C GLN A 393 -13.37 3.49 -6.37
N HIS A 394 -12.69 4.62 -6.12
CA HIS A 394 -11.96 5.34 -7.16
C HIS A 394 -10.85 4.52 -7.82
N ARG A 395 -10.09 3.76 -7.04
CA ARG A 395 -9.03 2.90 -7.56
C ARG A 395 -9.57 1.63 -8.23
N ALA A 396 -10.71 1.11 -7.72
CA ALA A 396 -11.35 -0.11 -8.20
C ALA A 396 -12.19 0.06 -9.48
N GLU A 397 -12.39 1.30 -9.97
CA GLU A 397 -13.13 1.54 -11.22
C GLU A 397 -12.50 0.80 -12.41
N SER A 398 -13.27 -0.12 -13.00
CA SER A 398 -12.94 -0.76 -14.25
C SER A 398 -13.57 0.01 -15.45
N GLU A 399 -13.13 -0.27 -16.67
CA GLU A 399 -13.67 0.31 -17.91
C GLU A 399 -15.21 0.16 -18.02
N GLU A 400 -15.79 -0.92 -17.48
CA GLU A 400 -17.23 -1.18 -17.52
C GLU A 400 -18.05 -0.25 -16.61
N THR A 401 -17.46 0.26 -15.51
CA THR A 401 -18.14 1.15 -14.57
C THR A 401 -17.99 2.63 -14.91
N ALA A 402 -16.95 3.01 -15.64
CA ALA A 402 -16.70 4.40 -16.05
C ALA A 402 -17.75 4.97 -17.02
N GLY A 403 -18.46 4.12 -17.77
CA GLY A 403 -19.50 4.52 -18.73
C GLY A 403 -20.80 5.02 -18.12
N SER A 404 -21.06 4.84 -16.82
CA SER A 404 -22.33 5.16 -16.17
C SER A 404 -22.33 6.37 -15.24
N GLY A 405 -21.18 6.99 -14.99
CA GLY A 405 -21.01 8.12 -14.03
C GLY A 405 -20.20 9.27 -14.60
N ALA A 406 -20.85 10.19 -15.32
CA ALA A 406 -20.24 11.47 -15.66
C ALA A 406 -19.91 12.24 -14.36
N LEU A 407 -18.63 12.34 -14.01
CA LEU A 407 -18.14 13.18 -12.91
C LEU A 407 -18.53 14.63 -13.17
N ARG A 408 -19.49 15.17 -12.39
CA ARG A 408 -19.70 16.60 -12.33
C ARG A 408 -18.60 17.22 -11.47
N PRO A 409 -17.89 18.25 -11.94
CA PRO A 409 -16.91 18.93 -11.11
C PRO A 409 -17.63 19.56 -9.90
N VAL A 410 -17.13 19.25 -8.73
CA VAL A 410 -17.53 19.93 -7.48
C VAL A 410 -16.96 21.35 -7.57
N ARG A 411 -17.86 22.35 -7.66
CA ARG A 411 -17.54 23.77 -7.54
C ARG A 411 -17.23 24.12 -6.08
#